data_588d6436039019a8530c436344823128
#
_entry.id   588d6436039019a8530c436344823128
#
_cell.length_a   1.000
_cell.length_b   1.000
_cell.length_c   1.000
_cell.angle_alpha   90.00
_cell.angle_beta   90.00
_cell.angle_gamma   90.00
#
_symmetry.space_group_name_H-M   'P 1'
#
loop_
_entity.id
_entity.type
_entity.pdbx_description
1 polymer ?
#
loop_
_entity_poly.entity_id
_entity_poly.type
_entity_poly.pdbx_seq_one_letter_code
_entity_poly.pdbx_strand_id
1 'polypeptide(L)'
;AKNHYGFLEEIEIASGFKIRLMQEQDEISSFYNGTVNTVDAPKGVAINICDDYTQIIHYTRKNIINSTTLPFGSETIATEYMLDDKFSTQERMNNAMSFIKSQLYENINWIGDINREEFKFVGAGEAFLGIGKISRKGKKYPLDMPHGYIMNSTDLENVASAIVGLDFSKNARLRGISNKPVSYVAGGIAIAEAFFAVFGVNQIIESTSGVATGVLFHQCIPSTMEKPIIDLLMYSLNCNMNFYPVRVQNMTNVYLLTTMLFRQLMVLHKLGRQYIRALKIACFMYDSGSRIRFNPTKKDALQVILNTRLFGVSHWDLVMGAFIAASQYSEEFSLSDWVKFKDIVSQEDLDAVKKLAVFLRIAVALDRTESGVITDVVCDVLGDSVIMKTITQNGEDVKFEISCAKDADMDFKKVFSKNLEIL
;
A
#
# COMPACT_ATOMS: atom_id res chain seq x y z
N ALA A 1 -26.98 9.41 -18.95
CA ALA A 1 -27.87 8.94 -20.01
C ALA A 1 -29.18 9.78 -20.00
N LYS A 2 -29.75 10.08 -21.16
CA LYS A 2 -30.99 10.89 -21.26
C LYS A 2 -32.21 10.22 -20.60
N ASN A 3 -32.20 8.91 -20.47
CA ASN A 3 -33.28 8.09 -19.89
C ASN A 3 -32.98 7.59 -18.46
N HIS A 4 -32.09 8.24 -17.74
CA HIS A 4 -31.64 7.75 -16.42
C HIS A 4 -32.77 7.63 -15.39
N TYR A 5 -33.80 8.48 -15.44
CA TYR A 5 -34.93 8.40 -14.52
C TYR A 5 -35.74 7.10 -14.69
N GLY A 6 -36.07 6.71 -15.92
CA GLY A 6 -36.78 5.45 -16.18
C GLY A 6 -35.97 4.25 -15.77
N PHE A 7 -34.63 4.25 -16.03
CA PHE A 7 -33.76 3.19 -15.61
C PHE A 7 -33.66 3.05 -14.08
N LEU A 8 -33.60 4.17 -13.34
CA LEU A 8 -33.58 4.14 -11.87
C LEU A 8 -34.90 3.63 -11.30
N GLU A 9 -36.03 4.01 -11.87
CA GLU A 9 -37.35 3.53 -11.48
C GLU A 9 -37.50 2.01 -11.71
N GLU A 10 -37.04 1.51 -12.86
CA GLU A 10 -37.03 0.08 -13.16
C GLU A 10 -36.19 -0.72 -12.16
N ILE A 11 -35.01 -0.19 -11.78
CA ILE A 11 -34.16 -0.84 -10.77
C ILE A 11 -34.83 -0.82 -9.39
N GLU A 12 -35.44 0.31 -8.98
CA GLU A 12 -36.15 0.41 -7.71
C GLU A 12 -37.31 -0.59 -7.63
N ILE A 13 -38.10 -0.70 -8.71
CA ILE A 13 -39.20 -1.67 -8.82
C ILE A 13 -38.66 -3.13 -8.74
N ALA A 14 -37.60 -3.44 -9.47
CA ALA A 14 -37.08 -4.79 -9.57
C ALA A 14 -36.32 -5.25 -8.32
N SER A 15 -35.63 -4.36 -7.62
CA SER A 15 -34.72 -4.70 -6.52
C SER A 15 -35.15 -4.19 -5.14
N GLY A 16 -36.06 -3.23 -5.07
CA GLY A 16 -36.43 -2.50 -3.86
C GLY A 16 -35.37 -1.49 -3.38
N PHE A 17 -34.25 -1.34 -4.11
CA PHE A 17 -33.18 -0.40 -3.76
C PHE A 17 -33.41 0.96 -4.41
N LYS A 18 -33.41 2.00 -3.59
CA LYS A 18 -33.46 3.38 -4.06
C LYS A 18 -32.03 3.86 -4.43
N ILE A 19 -31.78 4.05 -5.73
CA ILE A 19 -30.48 4.52 -6.22
C ILE A 19 -30.47 6.03 -6.27
N ARG A 20 -29.45 6.64 -5.68
CA ARG A 20 -29.18 8.05 -5.78
C ARG A 20 -28.10 8.32 -6.83
N LEU A 21 -28.39 9.16 -7.82
CA LEU A 21 -27.37 9.65 -8.73
C LEU A 21 -26.40 10.57 -8.01
N MET A 22 -25.12 10.31 -8.21
CA MET A 22 -24.05 11.16 -7.71
C MET A 22 -23.82 12.32 -8.67
N GLN A 23 -23.64 13.52 -8.15
CA GLN A 23 -23.23 14.66 -8.93
C GLN A 23 -21.71 14.58 -9.19
N GLU A 24 -21.24 15.20 -10.26
CA GLU A 24 -19.81 15.19 -10.61
C GLU A 24 -18.90 15.65 -9.46
N GLN A 25 -19.31 16.70 -8.74
CA GLN A 25 -18.56 17.23 -7.61
C GLN A 25 -18.47 16.23 -6.43
N ASP A 26 -19.55 15.48 -6.18
CA ASP A 26 -19.58 14.42 -5.14
C ASP A 26 -18.67 13.25 -5.55
N GLU A 27 -18.61 12.96 -6.85
CA GLU A 27 -17.77 11.91 -7.40
C GLU A 27 -16.28 12.27 -7.28
N ILE A 28 -15.91 13.48 -7.67
CA ILE A 28 -14.55 14.02 -7.52
C ILE A 28 -14.13 14.01 -6.04
N SER A 29 -15.01 14.46 -5.16
CA SER A 29 -14.78 14.45 -3.71
C SER A 29 -14.62 13.03 -3.18
N SER A 30 -15.40 12.08 -3.69
CA SER A 30 -15.27 10.67 -3.30
C SER A 30 -13.98 10.06 -3.82
N PHE A 31 -13.57 10.35 -5.05
CA PHE A 31 -12.28 9.91 -5.58
C PHE A 31 -11.11 10.43 -4.73
N TYR A 32 -11.14 11.73 -4.39
CA TYR A 32 -10.17 12.32 -3.47
C TYR A 32 -10.15 11.61 -2.11
N ASN A 33 -11.30 11.39 -1.49
CA ASN A 33 -11.41 10.71 -0.20
C ASN A 33 -10.89 9.26 -0.24
N GLY A 34 -11.16 8.54 -1.33
CA GLY A 34 -10.62 7.21 -1.55
C GLY A 34 -9.09 7.21 -1.65
N THR A 35 -8.53 8.19 -2.34
CA THR A 35 -7.09 8.33 -2.55
C THR A 35 -6.38 8.74 -1.26
N VAL A 36 -6.78 9.86 -0.65
CA VAL A 36 -6.08 10.47 0.48
C VAL A 36 -6.14 9.64 1.76
N ASN A 37 -7.16 8.80 1.90
CA ASN A 37 -7.33 7.92 3.07
C ASN A 37 -6.75 6.52 2.88
N THR A 38 -6.11 6.22 1.74
CA THR A 38 -5.55 4.88 1.51
C THR A 38 -4.10 4.90 1.02
N VAL A 39 -3.69 5.97 0.33
CA VAL A 39 -2.33 6.10 -0.21
C VAL A 39 -1.54 7.12 0.60
N ASP A 40 -0.29 6.79 0.93
CA ASP A 40 0.63 7.77 1.56
C ASP A 40 1.15 8.77 0.53
N ALA A 41 0.25 9.62 0.08
CA ALA A 41 0.51 10.72 -0.85
C ALA A 41 -0.15 11.99 -0.30
N PRO A 42 0.48 12.69 0.65
CA PRO A 42 -0.12 13.87 1.30
C PRO A 42 -0.26 15.07 0.39
N LYS A 43 0.48 15.10 -0.72
CA LYS A 43 0.38 16.07 -1.81
C LYS A 43 0.54 15.33 -3.12
N GLY A 44 -0.30 15.59 -4.10
CA GLY A 44 -0.15 14.87 -5.35
C GLY A 44 -1.13 15.21 -6.44
N VAL A 45 -0.96 14.49 -7.53
CA VAL A 45 -1.90 14.44 -8.64
C VAL A 45 -2.40 13.01 -8.75
N ALA A 46 -3.73 12.83 -8.73
CA ALA A 46 -4.31 11.52 -8.94
C ALA A 46 -5.12 11.51 -10.23
N ILE A 47 -5.01 10.41 -10.97
CA ILE A 47 -5.78 10.15 -12.19
C ILE A 47 -6.64 8.90 -12.00
N ASN A 48 -7.92 9.01 -12.37
CA ASN A 48 -8.88 7.90 -12.41
C ASN A 48 -9.32 7.70 -13.86
N ILE A 49 -8.86 6.62 -14.49
CA ILE A 49 -9.24 6.29 -15.87
C ILE A 49 -10.43 5.32 -15.82
N CYS A 50 -11.61 5.86 -16.12
CA CYS A 50 -12.85 5.09 -16.26
C CYS A 50 -13.06 4.65 -17.72
N ASP A 51 -14.22 4.05 -18.01
CA ASP A 51 -14.53 3.61 -19.36
C ASP A 51 -14.84 4.80 -20.29
N ASP A 52 -15.69 5.75 -19.84
CA ASP A 52 -16.22 6.85 -20.64
C ASP A 52 -15.63 8.22 -20.31
N TYR A 53 -14.93 8.35 -19.18
CA TYR A 53 -14.33 9.61 -18.73
C TYR A 53 -13.04 9.38 -17.96
N THR A 54 -12.26 10.45 -17.84
CA THR A 54 -11.03 10.46 -17.04
C THR A 54 -11.06 11.64 -16.08
N GLN A 55 -10.88 11.38 -14.79
CA GLN A 55 -10.79 12.40 -13.75
C GLN A 55 -9.34 12.61 -13.34
N ILE A 56 -8.92 13.86 -13.21
CA ILE A 56 -7.61 14.24 -12.72
C ILE A 56 -7.79 15.26 -11.60
N ILE A 57 -7.21 14.99 -10.44
CA ILE A 57 -7.25 15.88 -9.28
C ILE A 57 -5.84 16.26 -8.83
N HIS A 58 -5.65 17.53 -8.55
CA HIS A 58 -4.50 18.06 -7.84
C HIS A 58 -4.92 18.37 -6.41
N TYR A 59 -4.23 17.79 -5.42
CA TYR A 59 -4.68 17.84 -4.06
C TYR A 59 -3.56 17.91 -3.02
N THR A 60 -3.92 18.38 -1.85
CA THR A 60 -3.19 18.15 -0.59
C THR A 60 -4.00 17.23 0.31
N ARG A 61 -3.42 16.78 1.43
CA ARG A 61 -4.15 15.97 2.42
C ARG A 61 -5.40 16.69 2.95
N LYS A 62 -5.46 18.02 2.92
CA LYS A 62 -6.56 18.79 3.49
C LYS A 62 -7.69 19.09 2.50
N ASN A 63 -7.36 19.25 1.22
CA ASN A 63 -8.32 19.70 0.21
C ASN A 63 -7.88 19.37 -1.21
N ILE A 64 -8.86 19.34 -2.10
CA ILE A 64 -8.65 19.41 -3.54
C ILE A 64 -8.28 20.84 -3.88
N ILE A 65 -7.21 21.02 -4.67
CA ILE A 65 -6.75 22.32 -5.17
C ILE A 65 -7.39 22.58 -6.55
N ASN A 66 -7.27 21.59 -7.45
CA ASN A 66 -7.83 21.63 -8.79
C ASN A 66 -8.40 20.26 -9.16
N SER A 67 -9.38 20.26 -10.03
CA SER A 67 -9.93 19.03 -10.62
C SER A 67 -10.34 19.25 -12.06
N THR A 68 -10.24 18.23 -12.87
CA THR A 68 -10.68 18.24 -14.28
C THR A 68 -11.25 16.88 -14.61
N THR A 69 -12.45 16.87 -15.23
CA THR A 69 -13.03 15.67 -15.82
C THR A 69 -12.98 15.81 -17.35
N LEU A 70 -12.34 14.85 -18.00
CA LEU A 70 -12.24 14.77 -19.45
C LEU A 70 -13.32 13.83 -19.98
N PRO A 71 -14.05 14.19 -21.07
CA PRO A 71 -15.17 13.40 -21.57
C PRO A 71 -14.74 12.21 -22.44
N PHE A 72 -13.65 11.54 -22.03
CA PHE A 72 -13.17 10.31 -22.65
C PHE A 72 -12.49 9.42 -21.62
N GLY A 73 -12.65 8.12 -21.78
CA GLY A 73 -12.03 7.08 -21.00
C GLY A 73 -11.47 5.97 -21.86
N SER A 74 -11.15 4.83 -21.26
CA SER A 74 -10.50 3.72 -21.96
C SER A 74 -11.33 3.15 -23.10
N GLU A 75 -12.66 3.07 -22.94
CA GLU A 75 -13.58 2.57 -23.97
C GLU A 75 -13.80 3.59 -25.08
N THR A 76 -13.95 4.87 -24.74
CA THR A 76 -14.10 5.95 -25.71
C THR A 76 -12.90 6.01 -26.65
N ILE A 77 -11.67 6.04 -26.08
CA ILE A 77 -10.44 6.04 -26.88
C ILE A 77 -10.29 4.76 -27.68
N ALA A 78 -10.68 3.62 -27.11
CA ALA A 78 -10.62 2.34 -27.85
C ALA A 78 -11.53 2.38 -29.08
N THR A 79 -12.75 2.85 -28.91
CA THR A 79 -13.76 2.89 -29.98
C THR A 79 -13.36 3.86 -31.10
N GLU A 80 -12.83 5.02 -30.76
CA GLU A 80 -12.48 6.07 -31.71
C GLU A 80 -11.15 5.82 -32.45
N TYR A 81 -10.16 5.25 -31.76
CA TYR A 81 -8.80 5.17 -32.27
C TYR A 81 -8.26 3.75 -32.46
N MET A 82 -8.68 2.76 -31.65
CA MET A 82 -8.03 1.45 -31.64
C MET A 82 -8.65 0.46 -32.62
N LEU A 83 -9.84 0.72 -33.12
CA LEU A 83 -10.58 -0.21 -34.01
C LEU A 83 -10.48 0.14 -35.50
N ASP A 84 -9.81 1.23 -35.89
CA ASP A 84 -9.66 1.61 -37.30
C ASP A 84 -8.54 0.79 -37.98
N ASP A 85 -8.96 -0.17 -38.81
CA ASP A 85 -8.06 -1.09 -39.53
C ASP A 85 -7.21 -0.45 -40.66
N LYS A 86 -7.45 0.83 -40.96
CA LYS A 86 -6.65 1.57 -41.95
C LYS A 86 -5.24 1.89 -41.45
N PHE A 87 -5.03 1.89 -40.16
CA PHE A 87 -3.76 2.23 -39.54
C PHE A 87 -3.13 1.03 -38.82
N SER A 88 -1.81 0.98 -38.78
CA SER A 88 -1.10 0.04 -37.93
C SER A 88 -1.40 0.30 -36.44
N THR A 89 -1.23 -0.71 -35.60
CA THR A 89 -1.44 -0.58 -34.15
C THR A 89 -0.61 0.55 -33.56
N GLN A 90 0.63 0.74 -34.00
CA GLN A 90 1.49 1.85 -33.54
C GLN A 90 0.95 3.21 -33.95
N GLU A 91 0.46 3.36 -35.18
CA GLU A 91 -0.15 4.61 -35.65
C GLU A 91 -1.43 4.95 -34.89
N ARG A 92 -2.26 3.95 -34.59
CA ARG A 92 -3.47 4.12 -33.77
C ARG A 92 -3.11 4.65 -32.38
N MET A 93 -2.12 4.05 -31.70
CA MET A 93 -1.62 4.51 -30.41
C MET A 93 -1.11 5.96 -30.50
N ASN A 94 -0.30 6.28 -31.49
CA ASN A 94 0.25 7.63 -31.67
C ASN A 94 -0.83 8.68 -31.93
N ASN A 95 -1.85 8.36 -32.73
CA ASN A 95 -2.98 9.26 -33.00
C ASN A 95 -3.81 9.50 -31.73
N ALA A 96 -4.12 8.45 -30.98
CA ALA A 96 -4.80 8.56 -29.70
C ALA A 96 -4.00 9.43 -28.70
N MET A 97 -2.71 9.15 -28.54
CA MET A 97 -1.85 9.94 -27.65
C MET A 97 -1.78 11.42 -28.04
N SER A 98 -1.73 11.72 -29.34
CA SER A 98 -1.70 13.10 -29.83
C SER A 98 -2.99 13.84 -29.49
N PHE A 99 -4.13 13.21 -29.71
CA PHE A 99 -5.44 13.73 -29.31
C PHE A 99 -5.50 13.95 -27.78
N ILE A 100 -5.16 12.94 -26.99
CA ILE A 100 -5.23 13.02 -25.53
C ILE A 100 -4.32 14.13 -24.99
N LYS A 101 -3.10 14.26 -25.51
CA LYS A 101 -2.18 15.34 -25.12
C LYS A 101 -2.77 16.72 -25.42
N SER A 102 -3.38 16.94 -26.60
CA SER A 102 -4.05 18.21 -26.90
C SER A 102 -5.16 18.52 -25.90
N GLN A 103 -5.98 17.51 -25.59
CA GLN A 103 -7.07 17.66 -24.62
C GLN A 103 -6.58 17.96 -23.20
N LEU A 104 -5.46 17.34 -22.78
CA LEU A 104 -4.83 17.63 -21.49
C LEU A 104 -4.34 19.09 -21.42
N TYR A 105 -3.66 19.58 -22.45
CA TYR A 105 -3.17 20.98 -22.49
C TYR A 105 -4.30 22.01 -22.60
N GLU A 106 -5.37 21.70 -23.33
CA GLU A 106 -6.53 22.60 -23.51
C GLU A 106 -7.36 22.73 -22.22
N ASN A 107 -7.54 21.64 -21.48
CA ASN A 107 -8.46 21.59 -20.34
C ASN A 107 -7.78 21.74 -18.97
N ILE A 108 -6.45 21.62 -18.89
CA ILE A 108 -5.71 21.67 -17.63
C ILE A 108 -4.68 22.81 -17.66
N ASN A 109 -5.08 23.96 -17.12
CA ASN A 109 -4.24 25.16 -17.07
C ASN A 109 -3.26 25.20 -15.90
N TRP A 110 -3.38 24.28 -14.95
CA TRP A 110 -2.56 24.19 -13.73
C TRP A 110 -1.41 23.17 -13.79
N ILE A 111 -1.09 22.63 -14.97
CA ILE A 111 0.05 21.68 -15.15
C ILE A 111 1.37 22.31 -14.71
N GLY A 112 1.54 23.62 -14.97
CA GLY A 112 2.74 24.37 -14.59
C GLY A 112 2.95 24.53 -13.08
N ASP A 113 1.89 24.37 -12.28
CA ASP A 113 1.93 24.53 -10.82
C ASP A 113 2.41 23.24 -10.11
N ILE A 114 2.60 22.16 -10.86
CA ILE A 114 2.97 20.87 -10.30
C ILE A 114 4.46 20.79 -10.03
N ASN A 115 4.82 20.77 -8.74
CA ASN A 115 6.19 20.48 -8.32
C ASN A 115 6.42 18.95 -8.31
N ARG A 116 7.08 18.46 -9.36
CA ARG A 116 7.32 17.03 -9.60
C ARG A 116 8.19 16.35 -8.54
N GLU A 117 9.00 17.09 -7.81
CA GLU A 117 9.87 16.56 -6.77
C GLU A 117 9.11 16.36 -5.44
N GLU A 118 8.12 17.22 -5.17
CA GLU A 118 7.32 17.16 -3.94
C GLU A 118 6.04 16.32 -4.06
N PHE A 119 5.48 16.23 -5.27
CA PHE A 119 4.18 15.62 -5.48
C PHE A 119 4.30 14.15 -5.87
N LYS A 120 3.43 13.33 -5.26
CA LYS A 120 3.26 11.94 -5.65
C LYS A 120 2.16 11.83 -6.68
N PHE A 121 2.34 10.93 -7.63
CA PHE A 121 1.33 10.61 -8.63
C PHE A 121 0.61 9.32 -8.25
N VAL A 122 -0.71 9.30 -8.37
CA VAL A 122 -1.56 8.15 -8.01
C VAL A 122 -2.44 7.79 -9.20
N GLY A 123 -2.40 6.53 -9.61
CA GLY A 123 -3.24 5.99 -10.69
C GLY A 123 -4.31 5.06 -10.15
N ALA A 124 -5.56 5.31 -10.51
CA ALA A 124 -6.71 4.53 -10.13
C ALA A 124 -7.61 4.22 -11.34
N GLY A 125 -8.64 3.42 -11.12
CA GLY A 125 -9.55 2.98 -12.16
C GLY A 125 -9.18 1.62 -12.77
N GLU A 126 -10.15 1.00 -13.44
CA GLU A 126 -9.97 -0.36 -13.97
C GLU A 126 -8.84 -0.44 -15.01
N ALA A 127 -8.67 0.61 -15.82
CA ALA A 127 -7.59 0.68 -16.80
C ALA A 127 -6.21 0.63 -16.10
N PHE A 128 -6.00 1.44 -15.06
CA PHE A 128 -4.74 1.42 -14.29
C PHE A 128 -4.47 0.07 -13.63
N LEU A 129 -5.48 -0.56 -13.04
CA LEU A 129 -5.37 -1.90 -12.45
C LEU A 129 -4.96 -2.95 -13.50
N GLY A 130 -5.48 -2.83 -14.72
CA GLY A 130 -5.11 -3.67 -15.85
C GLY A 130 -3.64 -3.46 -16.25
N ILE A 131 -3.22 -2.20 -16.41
CA ILE A 131 -1.84 -1.82 -16.76
C ILE A 131 -0.86 -2.33 -15.71
N GLY A 132 -1.12 -2.07 -14.42
CA GLY A 132 -0.28 -2.52 -13.32
C GLY A 132 -0.21 -4.05 -13.23
N LYS A 133 -1.29 -4.77 -13.53
CA LYS A 133 -1.30 -6.23 -13.56
C LYS A 133 -0.42 -6.79 -14.68
N ILE A 134 -0.43 -6.17 -15.88
CA ILE A 134 0.46 -6.54 -16.99
C ILE A 134 1.92 -6.32 -16.57
N SER A 135 2.21 -5.15 -16.01
CA SER A 135 3.55 -4.79 -15.51
C SER A 135 4.07 -5.80 -14.47
N ARG A 136 3.28 -6.07 -13.41
CA ARG A 136 3.65 -7.04 -12.37
C ARG A 136 3.89 -8.44 -12.94
N LYS A 137 3.04 -8.90 -13.85
CA LYS A 137 3.23 -10.21 -14.51
C LYS A 137 4.48 -10.25 -15.39
N GLY A 138 4.74 -9.20 -16.17
CA GLY A 138 5.94 -9.10 -17.01
C GLY A 138 7.22 -9.17 -16.20
N LYS A 139 7.26 -8.50 -15.05
CA LYS A 139 8.38 -8.52 -14.10
C LYS A 139 8.47 -9.77 -13.23
N LYS A 140 7.47 -10.66 -13.23
CA LYS A 140 7.32 -11.74 -12.26
C LYS A 140 7.35 -11.21 -10.81
N TYR A 141 6.68 -10.07 -10.60
CA TYR A 141 6.65 -9.37 -9.33
C TYR A 141 6.07 -10.28 -8.22
N PRO A 142 6.71 -10.34 -7.04
CA PRO A 142 6.40 -11.37 -6.05
C PRO A 142 5.07 -11.18 -5.31
N LEU A 143 4.49 -9.96 -5.35
CA LEU A 143 3.22 -9.64 -4.71
C LEU A 143 2.11 -9.50 -5.76
N ASP A 144 1.01 -10.24 -5.59
CA ASP A 144 -0.20 -10.04 -6.40
C ASP A 144 -1.14 -8.99 -5.76
N MET A 145 -0.55 -7.94 -5.20
CA MET A 145 -1.26 -6.83 -4.59
C MET A 145 -1.09 -5.59 -5.47
N PRO A 146 -2.19 -5.04 -6.03
CA PRO A 146 -2.11 -3.84 -6.85
C PRO A 146 -1.93 -2.56 -6.02
N HIS A 147 -2.62 -2.46 -4.87
CA HIS A 147 -2.59 -1.24 -4.05
C HIS A 147 -1.20 -0.98 -3.47
N GLY A 148 -0.63 0.18 -3.77
CA GLY A 148 0.72 0.53 -3.34
C GLY A 148 1.84 0.07 -4.29
N TYR A 149 1.51 -0.63 -5.40
CA TYR A 149 2.49 -0.93 -6.42
C TYR A 149 3.00 0.35 -7.08
N ILE A 150 4.32 0.48 -7.19
CA ILE A 150 4.95 1.62 -7.85
C ILE A 150 5.36 1.20 -9.25
N MET A 151 4.79 1.86 -10.24
CA MET A 151 5.11 1.70 -11.65
C MET A 151 5.89 2.92 -12.13
N ASN A 152 7.05 2.70 -12.76
CA ASN A 152 7.83 3.78 -13.37
C ASN A 152 7.51 3.95 -14.87
N SER A 153 8.05 5.01 -15.48
CA SER A 153 7.84 5.29 -16.91
C SER A 153 8.29 4.14 -17.82
N THR A 154 9.43 3.52 -17.54
CA THR A 154 9.93 2.36 -18.30
C THR A 154 9.00 1.15 -18.18
N ASP A 155 8.34 0.97 -17.02
CA ASP A 155 7.35 -0.10 -16.86
C ASP A 155 6.14 0.11 -17.76
N LEU A 156 5.67 1.35 -17.85
CA LEU A 156 4.55 1.71 -18.72
C LEU A 156 4.91 1.52 -20.20
N GLU A 157 6.11 1.94 -20.62
CA GLU A 157 6.63 1.75 -21.97
C GLU A 157 6.73 0.26 -22.33
N ASN A 158 7.18 -0.58 -21.42
CA ASN A 158 7.22 -2.03 -21.61
C ASN A 158 5.81 -2.63 -21.77
N VAL A 159 4.84 -2.14 -20.99
CA VAL A 159 3.44 -2.57 -21.12
C VAL A 159 2.86 -2.13 -22.46
N ALA A 160 3.09 -0.89 -22.88
CA ALA A 160 2.65 -0.36 -24.17
C ALA A 160 3.24 -1.18 -25.34
N SER A 161 4.56 -1.43 -25.31
CA SER A 161 5.25 -2.23 -26.32
C SER A 161 4.70 -3.67 -26.43
N ALA A 162 4.35 -4.28 -25.28
CA ALA A 162 3.78 -5.62 -25.27
C ALA A 162 2.36 -5.67 -25.89
N ILE A 163 1.60 -4.57 -25.79
CA ILE A 163 0.25 -4.48 -26.34
C ILE A 163 0.26 -4.13 -27.82
N VAL A 164 1.16 -3.29 -28.28
CA VAL A 164 1.28 -2.90 -29.70
C VAL A 164 1.47 -4.10 -30.63
N GLY A 165 2.08 -5.17 -30.13
CA GLY A 165 2.25 -6.43 -30.90
C GLY A 165 0.98 -7.28 -31.03
N LEU A 166 -0.14 -6.88 -30.43
CA LEU A 166 -1.39 -7.64 -30.44
C LEU A 166 -2.38 -7.12 -31.50
N ASP A 167 -3.22 -8.02 -31.99
CA ASP A 167 -4.29 -7.70 -32.92
C ASP A 167 -5.53 -7.20 -32.16
N PHE A 168 -5.86 -5.92 -32.31
CA PHE A 168 -6.99 -5.27 -31.64
C PHE A 168 -8.35 -5.60 -32.30
N SER A 169 -8.35 -6.06 -33.55
CA SER A 169 -9.59 -6.30 -34.33
C SER A 169 -10.38 -7.53 -33.84
N LYS A 170 -9.73 -8.46 -33.12
CA LYS A 170 -10.29 -9.79 -32.80
C LYS A 170 -11.01 -9.87 -31.46
N ASN A 171 -11.42 -8.79 -30.81
CA ASN A 171 -11.99 -8.85 -29.46
C ASN A 171 -11.15 -9.76 -28.50
N ALA A 172 -9.86 -9.92 -28.78
CA ALA A 172 -8.96 -10.71 -27.98
C ALA A 172 -8.92 -10.17 -26.54
N ARG A 173 -8.92 -11.07 -25.57
CA ARG A 173 -8.81 -10.72 -24.16
C ARG A 173 -7.48 -11.20 -23.62
N LEU A 174 -6.85 -10.38 -22.80
CA LEU A 174 -5.64 -10.77 -22.08
C LEU A 174 -6.03 -11.69 -20.92
N ARG A 175 -5.96 -13.01 -21.16
CA ARG A 175 -6.36 -14.03 -20.18
C ARG A 175 -5.68 -13.82 -18.83
N GLY A 176 -6.50 -13.77 -17.79
CA GLY A 176 -6.03 -13.58 -16.40
C GLY A 176 -5.47 -12.17 -16.11
N ILE A 177 -5.67 -11.21 -17.01
CA ILE A 177 -5.29 -9.81 -16.80
C ILE A 177 -6.55 -8.94 -16.79
N SER A 178 -7.32 -8.93 -17.87
CA SER A 178 -8.55 -8.16 -18.01
C SER A 178 -9.66 -8.99 -18.63
N ASN A 179 -10.89 -8.74 -18.21
CA ASN A 179 -12.09 -9.28 -18.85
C ASN A 179 -12.51 -8.41 -20.07
N LYS A 180 -11.90 -7.23 -20.21
CA LYS A 180 -12.17 -6.30 -21.32
C LYS A 180 -11.36 -6.65 -22.55
N PRO A 181 -11.80 -6.24 -23.74
CA PRO A 181 -11.02 -6.37 -24.96
C PRO A 181 -9.65 -5.70 -24.88
N VAL A 182 -8.70 -6.22 -25.63
CA VAL A 182 -7.32 -5.67 -25.71
C VAL A 182 -7.34 -4.19 -26.16
N SER A 183 -8.25 -3.83 -27.06
CA SER A 183 -8.44 -2.43 -27.51
C SER A 183 -8.73 -1.48 -26.35
N TYR A 184 -9.55 -1.90 -25.39
CA TYR A 184 -9.86 -1.05 -24.21
C TYR A 184 -8.66 -0.88 -23.30
N VAL A 185 -7.87 -1.95 -23.14
CA VAL A 185 -6.60 -1.88 -22.41
C VAL A 185 -5.63 -0.93 -23.11
N ALA A 186 -5.58 -0.97 -24.45
CA ALA A 186 -4.76 -0.06 -25.25
C ALA A 186 -5.22 1.40 -25.12
N GLY A 187 -6.53 1.65 -25.11
CA GLY A 187 -7.09 2.99 -24.85
C GLY A 187 -6.66 3.54 -23.50
N GLY A 188 -6.73 2.71 -22.45
CA GLY A 188 -6.25 3.06 -21.12
C GLY A 188 -4.76 3.35 -21.06
N ILE A 189 -3.93 2.55 -21.78
CA ILE A 189 -2.49 2.76 -21.88
C ILE A 189 -2.18 4.09 -22.59
N ALA A 190 -2.86 4.41 -23.69
CA ALA A 190 -2.68 5.68 -24.41
C ALA A 190 -2.97 6.88 -23.51
N ILE A 191 -4.01 6.81 -22.66
CA ILE A 191 -4.32 7.86 -21.67
C ILE A 191 -3.19 7.95 -20.62
N ALA A 192 -2.74 6.82 -20.09
CA ALA A 192 -1.67 6.78 -19.10
C ALA A 192 -0.35 7.33 -19.65
N GLU A 193 0.07 6.94 -20.87
CA GLU A 193 1.28 7.45 -21.52
C GLU A 193 1.21 8.95 -21.80
N ALA A 194 0.06 9.44 -22.28
CA ALA A 194 -0.15 10.87 -22.48
C ALA A 194 -0.07 11.65 -21.16
N PHE A 195 -0.67 11.12 -20.08
CA PHE A 195 -0.58 11.69 -18.74
C PHE A 195 0.87 11.73 -18.24
N PHE A 196 1.62 10.63 -18.36
CA PHE A 196 3.04 10.59 -17.98
C PHE A 196 3.85 11.63 -18.74
N ALA A 197 3.64 11.75 -20.03
CA ALA A 197 4.37 12.69 -20.87
C ALA A 197 4.04 14.17 -20.53
N VAL A 198 2.77 14.51 -20.33
CA VAL A 198 2.31 15.88 -20.08
C VAL A 198 2.69 16.36 -18.67
N PHE A 199 2.49 15.50 -17.66
CA PHE A 199 2.83 15.84 -16.28
C PHE A 199 4.29 15.55 -15.91
N GLY A 200 5.07 14.91 -16.79
CA GLY A 200 6.45 14.52 -16.52
C GLY A 200 6.58 13.51 -15.39
N VAL A 201 5.68 12.52 -15.38
CA VAL A 201 5.62 11.50 -14.34
C VAL A 201 6.77 10.52 -14.47
N ASN A 202 7.59 10.35 -13.43
CA ASN A 202 8.62 9.32 -13.37
C ASN A 202 8.11 8.04 -12.70
N GLN A 203 7.24 8.19 -11.71
CA GLN A 203 6.67 7.10 -10.93
C GLN A 203 5.22 7.39 -10.58
N ILE A 204 4.37 6.36 -10.61
CA ILE A 204 2.98 6.43 -10.19
C ILE A 204 2.65 5.29 -9.22
N ILE A 205 1.88 5.60 -8.19
CA ILE A 205 1.42 4.62 -7.19
C ILE A 205 0.07 4.09 -7.65
N GLU A 206 -0.04 2.80 -7.86
CA GLU A 206 -1.32 2.14 -8.19
C GLU A 206 -2.24 2.11 -6.98
N SER A 207 -3.47 2.59 -7.14
CA SER A 207 -4.51 2.59 -6.12
C SER A 207 -5.70 1.74 -6.52
N THR A 208 -6.11 0.82 -5.64
CA THR A 208 -7.38 0.11 -5.77
C THR A 208 -8.55 0.89 -5.18
N SER A 209 -8.29 2.06 -4.64
CA SER A 209 -9.28 2.91 -3.99
C SER A 209 -9.68 4.04 -4.91
N GLY A 210 -10.89 3.96 -5.43
CA GLY A 210 -11.52 4.97 -6.27
C GLY A 210 -12.74 5.57 -5.59
N VAL A 211 -13.71 6.00 -6.39
CA VAL A 211 -14.96 6.66 -5.97
C VAL A 211 -15.73 5.82 -4.94
N ALA A 212 -15.95 4.52 -5.21
CA ALA A 212 -16.70 3.65 -4.29
C ALA A 212 -16.06 3.57 -2.89
N THR A 213 -14.73 3.47 -2.81
CA THR A 213 -14.02 3.48 -1.53
C THR A 213 -14.20 4.82 -0.82
N GLY A 214 -14.15 5.93 -1.54
CA GLY A 214 -14.37 7.27 -0.98
C GLY A 214 -15.78 7.46 -0.41
N VAL A 215 -16.81 6.95 -1.09
CA VAL A 215 -18.18 6.93 -0.56
C VAL A 215 -18.25 6.17 0.76
N LEU A 216 -17.63 4.99 0.83
CA LEU A 216 -17.59 4.20 2.06
C LEU A 216 -16.86 4.95 3.19
N PHE A 217 -15.73 5.57 2.92
CA PHE A 217 -15.03 6.40 3.91
C PHE A 217 -15.90 7.56 4.41
N HIS A 218 -16.66 8.20 3.52
CA HIS A 218 -17.54 9.29 3.92
C HIS A 218 -18.64 8.82 4.89
N GLN A 219 -19.17 7.62 4.68
CA GLN A 219 -20.26 7.05 5.47
C GLN A 219 -19.79 6.31 6.73
N CYS A 220 -18.66 5.58 6.65
CA CYS A 220 -18.23 4.66 7.71
C CYS A 220 -17.27 5.29 8.72
N ILE A 221 -16.52 6.35 8.33
CA ILE A 221 -15.63 7.02 9.28
C ILE A 221 -16.48 7.86 10.25
N PRO A 222 -16.39 7.63 11.58
CA PRO A 222 -17.12 8.40 12.57
C PRO A 222 -16.88 9.90 12.45
N SER A 223 -17.91 10.70 12.73
CA SER A 223 -17.80 12.17 12.70
C SER A 223 -16.80 12.72 13.74
N THR A 224 -16.51 11.94 14.78
CA THR A 224 -15.54 12.25 15.82
C THR A 224 -14.09 12.05 15.39
N MET A 225 -13.85 11.33 14.26
CA MET A 225 -12.53 11.11 13.74
C MET A 225 -12.13 12.24 12.80
N GLU A 226 -10.87 12.71 12.94
CA GLU A 226 -10.32 13.73 12.04
C GLU A 226 -10.27 13.22 10.60
N LYS A 227 -10.70 14.06 9.67
CA LYS A 227 -10.75 13.78 8.23
C LYS A 227 -9.88 14.78 7.47
N PRO A 228 -9.05 14.30 6.53
CA PRO A 228 -8.71 12.91 6.24
C PRO A 228 -7.93 12.23 7.36
N ILE A 229 -7.93 10.90 7.37
CA ILE A 229 -7.24 10.09 8.38
C ILE A 229 -5.74 10.43 8.41
N ILE A 230 -5.20 10.74 9.60
CA ILE A 230 -3.80 11.16 9.75
C ILE A 230 -2.86 9.95 9.69
N ASP A 231 -3.10 8.93 10.52
CA ASP A 231 -2.30 7.69 10.54
C ASP A 231 -3.05 6.57 9.82
N LEU A 232 -2.84 6.50 8.50
CA LEU A 232 -3.46 5.50 7.62
C LEU A 232 -3.11 4.08 8.01
N LEU A 233 -1.84 3.86 8.38
CA LEU A 233 -1.37 2.54 8.78
C LEU A 233 -2.06 2.08 10.06
N MET A 234 -2.07 2.92 11.10
CA MET A 234 -2.72 2.57 12.37
C MET A 234 -4.22 2.34 12.18
N TYR A 235 -4.88 3.18 11.38
CA TYR A 235 -6.29 3.00 11.06
C TYR A 235 -6.54 1.63 10.40
N SER A 236 -5.76 1.26 9.38
CA SER A 236 -5.95 -0.02 8.69
C SER A 236 -5.56 -1.23 9.54
N LEU A 237 -4.54 -1.11 10.40
CA LEU A 237 -4.20 -2.14 11.39
C LEU A 237 -5.37 -2.35 12.36
N ASN A 238 -5.94 -1.29 12.94
CA ASN A 238 -7.09 -1.38 13.83
C ASN A 238 -8.31 -2.00 13.15
N CYS A 239 -8.60 -1.62 11.89
CA CYS A 239 -9.67 -2.25 11.12
C CYS A 239 -9.45 -3.75 10.95
N ASN A 240 -8.23 -4.18 10.62
CA ASN A 240 -7.90 -5.59 10.50
C ASN A 240 -8.01 -6.33 11.84
N MET A 241 -7.62 -5.69 12.95
CA MET A 241 -7.68 -6.28 14.27
C MET A 241 -9.11 -6.45 14.81
N ASN A 242 -10.04 -5.59 14.41
CA ASN A 242 -11.45 -5.72 14.79
C ASN A 242 -12.13 -6.98 14.22
N PHE A 243 -11.64 -7.53 13.10
CA PHE A 243 -12.08 -8.83 12.59
C PHE A 243 -11.52 -10.01 13.39
N TYR A 244 -10.55 -9.75 14.24
CA TYR A 244 -9.87 -10.76 15.02
C TYR A 244 -9.84 -10.25 16.45
N PRO A 245 -10.64 -10.81 17.36
CA PRO A 245 -10.72 -10.37 18.76
C PRO A 245 -9.41 -10.73 19.50
N VAL A 246 -8.28 -10.25 18.98
CA VAL A 246 -6.98 -10.40 19.57
C VAL A 246 -6.60 -9.06 20.21
N ARG A 247 -6.51 -8.98 21.46
CA ARG A 247 -5.55 -8.34 22.37
C ARG A 247 -4.87 -7.09 21.82
N VAL A 248 -5.68 -6.13 21.31
CA VAL A 248 -5.20 -4.83 20.81
C VAL A 248 -4.28 -4.16 21.82
N GLN A 249 -4.59 -4.30 23.10
CA GLN A 249 -3.82 -3.71 24.21
C GLN A 249 -2.40 -4.29 24.25
N ASN A 250 -2.26 -5.62 24.13
CA ASN A 250 -0.97 -6.30 24.10
C ASN A 250 -0.10 -5.84 22.91
N MET A 251 -0.65 -5.81 21.70
CA MET A 251 0.10 -5.36 20.52
C MET A 251 0.55 -3.90 20.62
N THR A 252 -0.26 -3.05 21.25
CA THR A 252 0.11 -1.66 21.51
C THR A 252 1.29 -1.59 22.48
N ASN A 253 1.28 -2.39 23.54
CA ASN A 253 2.38 -2.44 24.50
C ASN A 253 3.66 -2.99 23.86
N VAL A 254 3.57 -4.09 23.11
CA VAL A 254 4.69 -4.63 22.33
C VAL A 254 5.27 -3.58 21.38
N TYR A 255 4.42 -2.81 20.68
CA TYR A 255 4.88 -1.73 19.80
C TYR A 255 5.59 -0.62 20.58
N LEU A 256 5.07 -0.22 21.75
CA LEU A 256 5.71 0.76 22.61
C LEU A 256 7.10 0.31 23.04
N LEU A 257 7.21 -0.88 23.65
CA LEU A 257 8.49 -1.45 24.08
C LEU A 257 9.48 -1.59 22.94
N THR A 258 9.04 -2.13 21.80
CA THR A 258 9.90 -2.26 20.60
C THR A 258 10.40 -0.90 20.09
N THR A 259 9.54 0.12 20.13
CA THR A 259 9.91 1.47 19.71
C THR A 259 10.90 2.13 20.69
N MET A 260 10.76 1.86 21.99
CA MET A 260 11.71 2.32 23.00
C MET A 260 13.09 1.70 22.78
N LEU A 261 13.15 0.38 22.59
CA LEU A 261 14.39 -0.33 22.24
C LEU A 261 15.02 0.25 20.97
N PHE A 262 14.22 0.46 19.93
CA PHE A 262 14.69 1.08 18.69
C PHE A 262 15.31 2.45 18.91
N ARG A 263 14.71 3.29 19.75
CA ARG A 263 15.21 4.65 20.03
C ARG A 263 16.48 4.62 20.89
N GLN A 264 16.50 3.82 21.93
CA GLN A 264 17.60 3.83 22.91
C GLN A 264 18.86 3.10 22.40
N LEU A 265 18.67 2.08 21.57
CA LEU A 265 19.77 1.29 21.00
C LEU A 265 20.20 1.78 19.60
N MET A 266 19.89 3.02 19.25
CA MET A 266 20.21 3.61 17.94
C MET A 266 21.73 3.58 17.65
N VAL A 267 22.57 3.72 18.65
CA VAL A 267 24.02 3.63 18.54
C VAL A 267 24.48 2.24 18.07
N LEU A 268 23.73 1.19 18.41
CA LEU A 268 24.04 -0.20 18.05
C LEU A 268 23.49 -0.57 16.68
N HIS A 269 22.19 -0.31 16.45
CA HIS A 269 21.57 -0.77 15.21
C HIS A 269 21.88 0.15 14.02
N LYS A 270 22.08 1.44 14.22
CA LYS A 270 22.37 2.47 13.18
C LYS A 270 21.36 2.55 12.03
N LEU A 271 20.12 2.15 12.28
CA LEU A 271 19.03 2.15 11.29
C LEU A 271 18.31 3.50 11.28
N GLY A 272 17.87 3.93 10.12
CA GLY A 272 17.10 5.16 9.93
C GLY A 272 15.62 5.02 10.32
N ARG A 273 14.90 6.14 10.33
CA ARG A 273 13.47 6.18 10.68
C ARG A 273 12.55 5.49 9.65
N GLN A 274 13.04 5.21 8.44
CA GLN A 274 12.26 4.52 7.40
C GLN A 274 11.77 3.14 7.85
N TYR A 275 12.47 2.48 8.77
CA TYR A 275 12.09 1.16 9.29
C TYR A 275 10.93 1.18 10.29
N ILE A 276 10.52 2.35 10.81
CA ILE A 276 9.48 2.45 11.87
C ILE A 276 8.12 1.94 11.38
N ARG A 277 7.76 2.15 10.11
CA ARG A 277 6.49 1.62 9.55
C ARG A 277 6.50 0.09 9.48
N ALA A 278 7.58 -0.48 8.97
CA ALA A 278 7.76 -1.93 8.93
C ALA A 278 7.74 -2.53 10.34
N LEU A 279 8.39 -1.88 11.31
CA LEU A 279 8.37 -2.29 12.70
C LEU A 279 6.97 -2.24 13.30
N LYS A 280 6.17 -1.19 13.01
CA LYS A 280 4.77 -1.10 13.42
C LYS A 280 3.94 -2.26 12.85
N ILE A 281 4.07 -2.55 11.55
CA ILE A 281 3.39 -3.71 10.93
C ILE A 281 3.77 -4.99 11.66
N ALA A 282 5.06 -5.21 11.90
CA ALA A 282 5.54 -6.40 12.59
C ALA A 282 4.96 -6.54 14.00
N CYS A 283 4.97 -5.48 14.81
CA CYS A 283 4.46 -5.50 16.17
C CYS A 283 2.95 -5.77 16.26
N PHE A 284 2.17 -5.26 15.29
CA PHE A 284 0.73 -5.49 15.27
C PHE A 284 0.32 -6.81 14.61
N MET A 285 1.23 -7.46 13.88
CA MET A 285 0.91 -8.67 13.12
C MET A 285 1.82 -9.87 13.44
N TYR A 286 2.68 -9.79 14.48
CA TYR A 286 3.64 -10.87 14.79
C TYR A 286 2.96 -12.22 15.08
N ASP A 287 1.77 -12.22 15.66
CA ASP A 287 1.00 -13.43 15.97
C ASP A 287 -0.03 -13.80 14.90
N SER A 288 0.02 -13.17 13.73
CA SER A 288 -0.98 -13.38 12.67
C SER A 288 -1.02 -14.82 12.13
N GLY A 289 0.08 -15.57 12.24
CA GLY A 289 0.14 -16.97 11.86
C GLY A 289 -0.77 -17.88 12.68
N SER A 290 -1.06 -17.54 13.95
CA SER A 290 -1.96 -18.29 14.84
C SER A 290 -3.39 -18.41 14.31
N ARG A 291 -3.76 -17.56 13.36
CA ARG A 291 -5.05 -17.56 12.67
C ARG A 291 -5.20 -18.70 11.66
N ILE A 292 -4.09 -19.21 11.15
CA ILE A 292 -4.09 -20.32 10.19
C ILE A 292 -4.08 -21.67 10.93
N ARG A 293 -3.25 -21.76 11.99
CA ARG A 293 -3.11 -22.99 12.79
C ARG A 293 -2.68 -22.68 14.21
N PHE A 294 -2.96 -23.63 15.13
CA PHE A 294 -2.63 -23.50 16.56
C PHE A 294 -1.13 -23.34 16.81
N ASN A 295 -0.29 -24.10 16.10
CA ASN A 295 1.17 -23.95 16.12
C ASN A 295 1.63 -23.35 14.79
N PRO A 296 1.68 -22.00 14.69
CA PRO A 296 1.99 -21.34 13.45
C PRO A 296 3.48 -21.45 13.10
N THR A 297 3.76 -21.37 11.82
CA THR A 297 5.11 -21.33 11.29
C THR A 297 5.42 -19.95 10.70
N LYS A 298 6.69 -19.70 10.42
CA LYS A 298 7.14 -18.53 9.67
C LYS A 298 6.35 -18.31 8.37
N LYS A 299 6.06 -19.39 7.63
CA LYS A 299 5.30 -19.32 6.37
C LYS A 299 3.87 -18.85 6.57
N ASP A 300 3.22 -19.27 7.66
CA ASP A 300 1.85 -18.86 7.97
C ASP A 300 1.78 -17.35 8.24
N ALA A 301 2.71 -16.82 9.04
CA ALA A 301 2.81 -15.39 9.30
C ALA A 301 3.07 -14.59 8.02
N LEU A 302 4.05 -15.00 7.20
CA LEU A 302 4.33 -14.38 5.91
C LEU A 302 3.09 -14.37 5.02
N GLN A 303 2.38 -15.49 4.91
CA GLN A 303 1.19 -15.59 4.07
C GLN A 303 0.09 -14.63 4.52
N VAL A 304 -0.17 -14.52 5.81
CA VAL A 304 -1.20 -13.59 6.31
C VAL A 304 -0.80 -12.14 6.06
N ILE A 305 0.42 -11.75 6.46
CA ILE A 305 0.84 -10.35 6.39
C ILE A 305 0.94 -9.87 4.93
N LEU A 306 1.57 -10.67 4.05
CA LEU A 306 1.76 -10.30 2.64
C LEU A 306 0.47 -10.25 1.83
N ASN A 307 -0.64 -10.84 2.33
CA ASN A 307 -1.95 -10.77 1.71
C ASN A 307 -2.92 -9.84 2.46
N THR A 308 -2.45 -9.16 3.52
CA THR A 308 -3.27 -8.19 4.24
C THR A 308 -3.20 -6.83 3.58
N ARG A 309 -4.36 -6.26 3.24
CA ARG A 309 -4.44 -4.90 2.68
C ARG A 309 -4.26 -3.88 3.81
N LEU A 310 -3.12 -3.22 3.82
CA LEU A 310 -2.82 -2.09 4.69
C LEU A 310 -2.79 -0.79 3.90
N PHE A 311 -3.17 0.33 4.54
CA PHE A 311 -3.20 1.65 3.94
C PHE A 311 -1.97 2.46 4.34
N GLY A 312 -1.55 3.36 3.44
CA GLY A 312 -0.43 4.27 3.71
C GLY A 312 0.93 3.58 3.80
N VAL A 313 1.08 2.40 3.23
CA VAL A 313 2.34 1.64 3.20
C VAL A 313 2.77 1.32 1.78
N SER A 314 4.07 1.23 1.59
CA SER A 314 4.67 0.69 0.37
C SER A 314 4.77 -0.84 0.43
N HIS A 315 5.00 -1.48 -0.71
CA HIS A 315 5.30 -2.92 -0.74
C HIS A 315 6.59 -3.25 0.03
N TRP A 316 7.55 -2.31 0.06
CA TRP A 316 8.76 -2.46 0.88
C TRP A 316 8.42 -2.51 2.38
N ASP A 317 7.60 -1.56 2.88
CA ASP A 317 7.16 -1.55 4.29
C ASP A 317 6.47 -2.87 4.66
N LEU A 318 5.59 -3.37 3.77
CA LEU A 318 4.83 -4.59 3.99
C LEU A 318 5.73 -5.82 4.06
N VAL A 319 6.64 -5.99 3.10
CA VAL A 319 7.56 -7.14 3.05
C VAL A 319 8.54 -7.09 4.23
N MET A 320 9.10 -5.93 4.53
CA MET A 320 9.96 -5.74 5.71
C MET A 320 9.24 -6.08 7.01
N GLY A 321 8.02 -5.56 7.19
CA GLY A 321 7.19 -5.88 8.36
C GLY A 321 6.88 -7.38 8.47
N ALA A 322 6.58 -8.02 7.34
CA ALA A 322 6.34 -9.46 7.30
C ALA A 322 7.59 -10.28 7.67
N PHE A 323 8.77 -9.88 7.19
CA PHE A 323 10.02 -10.54 7.51
C PHE A 323 10.40 -10.39 8.99
N ILE A 324 10.25 -9.20 9.56
CA ILE A 324 10.49 -8.95 10.98
C ILE A 324 9.53 -9.79 11.82
N ALA A 325 8.23 -9.79 11.52
CA ALA A 325 7.23 -10.58 12.24
C ALA A 325 7.49 -12.09 12.13
N ALA A 326 7.80 -12.58 10.93
CA ALA A 326 8.07 -13.99 10.69
C ALA A 326 9.31 -14.49 11.44
N SER A 327 10.26 -13.62 11.75
CA SER A 327 11.47 -13.95 12.52
C SER A 327 11.21 -14.22 14.01
N GLN A 328 9.95 -14.08 14.50
CA GLN A 328 9.53 -14.52 15.83
C GLN A 328 9.47 -16.05 15.96
N TYR A 329 9.29 -16.75 14.85
CA TYR A 329 9.22 -18.21 14.84
C TYR A 329 10.62 -18.83 14.87
N SER A 330 10.74 -20.04 15.40
CA SER A 330 12.00 -20.74 15.63
C SER A 330 12.86 -21.04 14.40
N GLU A 331 12.26 -20.90 13.21
CA GLU A 331 12.97 -21.11 11.94
C GLU A 331 13.78 -19.87 11.57
N GLU A 332 15.08 -20.00 11.39
CA GLU A 332 15.92 -18.90 10.91
C GLU A 332 15.43 -18.40 9.54
N PHE A 333 15.41 -17.08 9.37
CA PHE A 333 15.10 -16.46 8.08
C PHE A 333 16.24 -16.76 7.10
N SER A 334 15.90 -17.47 6.00
CA SER A 334 16.88 -17.94 5.03
C SER A 334 16.99 -17.01 3.82
N LEU A 335 18.16 -17.02 3.16
CA LEU A 335 18.35 -16.32 1.89
C LEU A 335 17.33 -16.78 0.82
N SER A 336 16.87 -18.03 0.88
CA SER A 336 15.86 -18.56 -0.06
C SER A 336 14.49 -17.89 0.12
N ASP A 337 14.15 -17.44 1.32
CA ASP A 337 12.92 -16.70 1.60
C ASP A 337 12.98 -15.30 0.97
N TRP A 338 14.16 -14.67 1.03
CA TRP A 338 14.39 -13.33 0.48
C TRP A 338 14.46 -13.30 -1.05
N VAL A 339 15.05 -14.30 -1.70
CA VAL A 339 15.30 -14.29 -3.16
C VAL A 339 14.06 -13.95 -3.97
N LYS A 340 12.87 -14.36 -3.52
CA LYS A 340 11.59 -14.01 -4.17
C LYS A 340 11.28 -12.51 -4.12
N PHE A 341 11.79 -11.81 -3.12
CA PHE A 341 11.47 -10.39 -2.84
C PHE A 341 12.64 -9.45 -3.07
N LYS A 342 13.72 -9.92 -3.73
CA LYS A 342 14.95 -9.16 -3.98
C LYS A 342 14.74 -7.85 -4.74
N ASP A 343 13.67 -7.77 -5.53
CA ASP A 343 13.32 -6.57 -6.29
C ASP A 343 12.53 -5.55 -5.44
N ILE A 344 12.14 -5.92 -4.22
CA ILE A 344 11.44 -5.05 -3.26
C ILE A 344 12.34 -4.70 -2.07
N VAL A 345 13.05 -5.68 -1.55
CA VAL A 345 13.89 -5.60 -0.33
C VAL A 345 15.33 -5.93 -0.71
N SER A 346 16.25 -5.03 -0.41
CA SER A 346 17.66 -5.22 -0.69
C SER A 346 18.31 -6.27 0.22
N GLN A 347 19.48 -6.74 -0.13
CA GLN A 347 20.24 -7.66 0.74
C GLN A 347 20.68 -6.96 2.04
N GLU A 348 20.94 -5.66 1.99
CA GLU A 348 21.32 -4.86 3.16
C GLU A 348 20.16 -4.75 4.16
N ASP A 349 18.92 -4.74 3.70
CA ASP A 349 17.74 -4.73 4.55
C ASP A 349 17.59 -5.99 5.40
N LEU A 350 18.20 -7.12 5.01
CA LEU A 350 18.18 -8.37 5.80
C LEU A 350 18.91 -8.22 7.13
N ASP A 351 19.95 -7.40 7.19
CA ASP A 351 20.63 -7.09 8.45
C ASP A 351 19.71 -6.26 9.36
N ALA A 352 18.97 -5.32 8.79
CA ALA A 352 17.95 -4.58 9.52
C ALA A 352 16.84 -5.50 10.05
N VAL A 353 16.36 -6.47 9.24
CA VAL A 353 15.38 -7.47 9.69
C VAL A 353 15.86 -8.21 10.94
N LYS A 354 17.10 -8.70 10.95
CA LYS A 354 17.68 -9.42 12.10
C LYS A 354 17.69 -8.54 13.36
N LYS A 355 18.17 -7.30 13.24
CA LYS A 355 18.22 -6.35 14.36
C LYS A 355 16.84 -6.04 14.93
N LEU A 356 15.88 -5.76 14.04
CA LEU A 356 14.52 -5.41 14.44
C LEU A 356 13.75 -6.62 15.00
N ALA A 357 13.99 -7.81 14.48
CA ALA A 357 13.41 -9.04 14.99
C ALA A 357 13.82 -9.34 16.43
N VAL A 358 15.08 -9.07 16.80
CA VAL A 358 15.54 -9.21 18.19
C VAL A 358 14.80 -8.24 19.11
N PHE A 359 14.61 -6.98 18.71
CA PHE A 359 13.86 -6.01 19.52
C PHE A 359 12.40 -6.45 19.69
N LEU A 360 11.76 -6.90 18.63
CA LEU A 360 10.39 -7.42 18.70
C LEU A 360 10.30 -8.64 19.63
N ARG A 361 11.25 -9.57 19.54
CA ARG A 361 11.30 -10.76 20.38
C ARG A 361 11.43 -10.42 21.87
N ILE A 362 12.31 -9.48 22.21
CA ILE A 362 12.46 -8.97 23.57
C ILE A 362 11.16 -8.34 24.05
N ALA A 363 10.55 -7.48 23.25
CA ALA A 363 9.31 -6.80 23.62
C ALA A 363 8.13 -7.78 23.82
N VAL A 364 8.00 -8.79 22.96
CA VAL A 364 6.99 -9.87 23.12
C VAL A 364 7.23 -10.68 24.39
N ALA A 365 8.48 -10.94 24.73
CA ALA A 365 8.82 -11.66 25.95
C ALA A 365 8.58 -10.82 27.22
N LEU A 366 8.85 -9.52 27.17
CA LEU A 366 8.57 -8.59 28.27
C LEU A 366 7.06 -8.33 28.49
N ASP A 367 6.21 -8.66 27.52
CA ASP A 367 4.76 -8.61 27.67
C ASP A 367 4.12 -10.02 27.59
N ARG A 368 4.85 -11.04 28.08
CA ARG A 368 4.45 -12.44 27.95
C ARG A 368 3.13 -12.76 28.61
N THR A 369 2.82 -12.11 29.72
CA THR A 369 1.53 -12.28 30.44
C THR A 369 0.41 -11.42 29.82
N GLU A 370 0.74 -10.56 28.85
CA GLU A 370 -0.19 -9.67 28.15
C GLU A 370 -0.95 -8.70 29.09
N SER A 371 -0.31 -8.45 30.22
CA SER A 371 -0.87 -7.58 31.28
C SER A 371 -0.46 -6.11 31.12
N GLY A 372 0.58 -5.82 30.30
CA GLY A 372 1.11 -4.48 30.12
C GLY A 372 1.78 -3.92 31.38
N VAL A 373 2.23 -4.77 32.31
CA VAL A 373 2.86 -4.33 33.58
C VAL A 373 4.16 -3.59 33.36
N ILE A 374 4.96 -4.00 32.35
CA ILE A 374 6.16 -3.27 31.96
C ILE A 374 5.77 -2.18 30.99
N THR A 375 5.94 -0.94 31.42
CA THR A 375 5.51 0.26 30.68
C THR A 375 6.65 0.97 29.99
N ASP A 376 7.90 0.74 30.42
CA ASP A 376 9.09 1.34 29.82
C ASP A 376 10.32 0.45 30.03
N VAL A 377 11.35 0.71 29.25
CA VAL A 377 12.68 0.12 29.40
C VAL A 377 13.74 1.20 29.28
N VAL A 378 14.80 1.10 30.07
CA VAL A 378 15.98 1.98 29.97
C VAL A 378 17.19 1.14 29.66
N CYS A 379 17.93 1.49 28.61
CA CYS A 379 19.08 0.74 28.14
C CYS A 379 20.38 1.54 28.27
N ASP A 380 21.35 1.01 28.99
CA ASP A 380 22.71 1.54 29.11
C ASP A 380 23.68 0.65 28.32
N VAL A 381 24.37 1.23 27.34
CA VAL A 381 25.38 0.51 26.53
C VAL A 381 26.76 0.68 27.16
N LEU A 382 27.28 -0.38 27.75
CA LEU A 382 28.53 -0.38 28.52
C LEU A 382 29.51 -1.41 27.94
N GLY A 383 30.62 -0.97 27.34
CA GLY A 383 31.64 -1.87 26.82
C GLY A 383 31.08 -3.03 26.00
N ASP A 384 31.20 -4.26 26.49
CA ASP A 384 30.71 -5.48 25.83
C ASP A 384 29.30 -5.91 26.24
N SER A 385 28.61 -5.10 27.05
CA SER A 385 27.26 -5.42 27.56
C SER A 385 26.27 -4.27 27.32
N VAL A 386 25.00 -4.62 27.29
CA VAL A 386 23.86 -3.71 27.37
C VAL A 386 23.07 -4.08 28.62
N ILE A 387 22.91 -3.13 29.53
CA ILE A 387 22.08 -3.29 30.72
C ILE A 387 20.70 -2.69 30.42
N MET A 388 19.67 -3.52 30.43
CA MET A 388 18.28 -3.12 30.25
C MET A 388 17.55 -3.19 31.58
N LYS A 389 17.02 -2.05 32.05
CA LYS A 389 16.19 -1.95 33.24
C LYS A 389 14.74 -1.86 32.82
N THR A 390 13.89 -2.71 33.39
CA THR A 390 12.44 -2.66 33.20
C THR A 390 11.80 -1.66 34.17
N ILE A 391 10.78 -0.94 33.71
CA ILE A 391 10.01 0.01 34.53
C ILE A 391 8.56 -0.45 34.56
N THR A 392 8.00 -0.57 35.78
CA THR A 392 6.60 -0.88 36.04
C THR A 392 5.89 0.30 36.67
N GLN A 393 4.56 0.37 36.57
CA GLN A 393 3.79 1.52 37.13
C GLN A 393 3.78 1.54 38.65
N ASN A 394 3.64 0.38 39.31
CA ASN A 394 3.40 0.28 40.74
C ASN A 394 4.43 -0.63 41.46
N GLY A 395 5.54 -0.97 40.82
CA GLY A 395 6.54 -1.88 41.38
C GLY A 395 6.08 -3.34 41.43
N GLU A 396 5.27 -3.73 40.43
CA GLU A 396 4.84 -5.12 40.25
C GLU A 396 6.03 -6.06 40.07
N ASP A 397 5.87 -7.34 40.49
CA ASP A 397 6.87 -8.38 40.25
C ASP A 397 6.82 -8.84 38.80
N VAL A 398 7.89 -8.60 38.07
CA VAL A 398 8.03 -8.93 36.62
C VAL A 398 9.12 -9.97 36.35
N LYS A 399 9.44 -10.79 37.38
CA LYS A 399 10.49 -11.81 37.24
C LYS A 399 10.21 -12.83 36.15
N PHE A 400 8.94 -13.12 35.90
CA PHE A 400 8.55 -14.05 34.84
C PHE A 400 8.83 -13.47 33.46
N GLU A 401 8.43 -12.23 33.20
CA GLU A 401 8.69 -11.52 31.96
C GLU A 401 10.19 -11.35 31.70
N ILE A 402 10.94 -10.95 32.73
CA ILE A 402 12.40 -10.83 32.68
C ILE A 402 13.02 -12.19 32.35
N SER A 403 12.55 -13.27 32.99
CA SER A 403 13.04 -14.63 32.70
C SER A 403 12.79 -15.03 31.25
N CYS A 404 11.61 -14.76 30.71
CA CYS A 404 11.31 -15.00 29.32
C CYS A 404 12.15 -14.17 28.35
N ALA A 405 12.42 -12.90 28.70
CA ALA A 405 13.22 -12.02 27.87
C ALA A 405 14.71 -12.37 27.84
N LYS A 406 15.23 -13.02 28.89
CA LYS A 406 16.62 -13.52 28.94
C LYS A 406 16.91 -14.56 27.86
N ASP A 407 15.92 -15.29 27.38
CA ASP A 407 16.08 -16.24 26.26
C ASP A 407 16.52 -15.55 24.96
N ALA A 408 16.31 -14.24 24.84
CA ALA A 408 16.75 -13.45 23.68
C ALA A 408 18.23 -13.01 23.74
N ASP A 409 18.96 -13.25 24.85
CA ASP A 409 20.37 -12.83 25.00
C ASP A 409 21.29 -13.41 23.93
N MET A 410 21.14 -14.70 23.62
CA MET A 410 21.94 -15.35 22.58
C MET A 410 21.73 -14.71 21.20
N ASP A 411 20.48 -14.37 20.85
CA ASP A 411 20.15 -13.71 19.59
C ASP A 411 20.66 -12.26 19.57
N PHE A 412 20.52 -11.56 20.69
CA PHE A 412 21.05 -10.22 20.85
C PHE A 412 22.57 -10.20 20.67
N LYS A 413 23.28 -11.13 21.32
CA LYS A 413 24.73 -11.27 21.19
C LYS A 413 25.16 -11.62 19.77
N LYS A 414 24.44 -12.52 19.09
CA LYS A 414 24.69 -12.91 17.69
C LYS A 414 24.59 -11.70 16.74
N VAL A 415 23.61 -10.79 16.98
CA VAL A 415 23.32 -9.66 16.11
C VAL A 415 24.16 -8.42 16.45
N PHE A 416 24.37 -8.13 17.73
CA PHE A 416 25.01 -6.89 18.18
C PHE A 416 26.43 -7.09 18.74
N SER A 417 26.90 -8.35 18.87
CA SER A 417 28.19 -8.71 19.48
C SER A 417 28.35 -8.18 20.91
N LYS A 418 27.20 -8.07 21.63
CA LYS A 418 27.15 -7.63 23.04
C LYS A 418 26.25 -8.53 23.85
N ASN A 419 26.60 -8.73 25.14
CA ASN A 419 25.72 -9.43 26.07
C ASN A 419 24.55 -8.55 26.48
N LEU A 420 23.38 -9.11 26.73
CA LEU A 420 22.19 -8.41 27.21
C LEU A 420 21.90 -8.83 28.66
N GLU A 421 21.94 -7.89 29.59
CA GLU A 421 21.53 -8.07 30.97
C GLU A 421 20.22 -7.37 31.22
N ILE A 422 19.19 -8.13 31.66
CA ILE A 422 17.83 -7.57 31.92
C ILE A 422 17.59 -7.60 33.43
N LEU A 423 17.26 -6.43 33.98
CA LEU A 423 17.06 -6.15 35.41
C LEU A 423 15.64 -5.66 35.68
#